data_1f4cb79dc4f73e04c21ec8f1d729122b
#
_entry.id   1f4cb79dc4f73e04c21ec8f1d729122b
#
_cell.length_a   1.000
_cell.length_b   1.000
_cell.length_c   1.000
_cell.angle_alpha   90.00
_cell.angle_beta   90.00
_cell.angle_gamma   90.00
#
_symmetry.space_group_name_H-M   'P 1'
#
loop_
_entity.id
_entity.type
_entity.pdbx_description
1 polymer ?
#
loop_
_entity_poly.entity_id
_entity_poly.type
_entity_poly.pdbx_seq_one_letter_code
_entity_poly.pdbx_strand_id
1 'polypeptide(L)'
;MKTLKWEPLAAMLALILLGAWIAFAPDVPQKKPDDATRVTLTIGAVKGALQWQPTPDGQRTFTVLFRDNTSIGPLTQAQAEAFLGRNALGRITTAGNNDLFRILKVSGWIGVAWVVFGIAGQIVFGGRWLLQWFVSEKTKSSTVPVAFWWLSLVGSIMLFAYFVWRQDIVGTLGQTSGVVIFARNIRLIAKQRRRLARTQNAADDPQPAPDPLPPDATGTDAVPPSRPGL
;
A
#
# COMPACT_ATOMS: atom_id res chain seq x y z
N MET A 1 33.65 10.92 -1.54
CA MET A 1 32.27 10.63 -1.11
C MET A 1 31.34 11.43 -2.03
N LYS A 2 30.64 10.78 -2.99
CA LYS A 2 29.64 11.47 -3.81
C LYS A 2 28.44 11.74 -2.92
N THR A 3 28.07 13.00 -2.81
CA THR A 3 26.88 13.45 -2.04
C THR A 3 25.66 12.70 -2.53
N LEU A 4 25.01 12.01 -1.60
CA LEU A 4 23.73 11.37 -1.81
C LEU A 4 22.75 12.42 -2.37
N LYS A 5 22.22 12.18 -3.56
CA LYS A 5 21.25 13.11 -4.17
C LYS A 5 19.94 12.98 -3.37
N TRP A 6 19.73 13.89 -2.44
CA TRP A 6 18.57 13.92 -1.54
C TRP A 6 17.31 14.52 -2.17
N GLU A 7 17.45 15.10 -3.36
CA GLU A 7 16.34 15.71 -4.11
C GLU A 7 15.09 14.82 -4.25
N PRO A 8 15.20 13.51 -4.61
CA PRO A 8 14.02 12.64 -4.71
C PRO A 8 13.35 12.38 -3.36
N LEU A 9 14.13 12.30 -2.28
CA LEU A 9 13.59 12.12 -0.92
C LEU A 9 12.88 13.38 -0.43
N ALA A 10 13.41 14.56 -0.74
CA ALA A 10 12.78 15.83 -0.42
C ALA A 10 11.45 15.99 -1.17
N ALA A 11 11.42 15.65 -2.47
CA ALA A 11 10.19 15.67 -3.26
C ALA A 11 9.13 14.71 -2.71
N MET A 12 9.52 13.49 -2.34
CA MET A 12 8.63 12.51 -1.73
C MET A 12 8.08 13.01 -0.39
N LEU A 13 8.92 13.58 0.47
CA LEU A 13 8.50 14.16 1.74
C LEU A 13 7.52 15.32 1.54
N ALA A 14 7.80 16.21 0.59
CA ALA A 14 6.92 17.33 0.26
C ALA A 14 5.53 16.85 -0.19
N LEU A 15 5.46 15.81 -1.03
CA LEU A 15 4.19 15.21 -1.45
C LEU A 15 3.44 14.53 -0.30
N ILE A 16 4.15 13.86 0.61
CA ILE A 16 3.55 13.26 1.82
C ILE A 16 2.95 14.37 2.71
N LEU A 17 3.70 15.45 2.95
CA LEU A 17 3.24 16.58 3.76
C LEU A 17 2.05 17.30 3.12
N LEU A 18 2.07 17.49 1.81
CA LEU A 18 0.95 18.05 1.06
C LEU A 18 -0.29 17.16 1.16
N GLY A 19 -0.13 15.84 0.98
CA GLY A 19 -1.22 14.88 1.12
C GLY A 19 -1.79 14.85 2.54
N ALA A 20 -0.93 14.89 3.55
CA ALA A 20 -1.33 14.99 4.95
C ALA A 20 -2.09 16.29 5.21
N TRP A 21 -1.58 17.42 4.75
CA TRP A 21 -2.27 18.72 4.89
C TRP A 21 -3.67 18.70 4.29
N ILE A 22 -3.84 18.15 3.08
CA ILE A 22 -5.16 18.00 2.44
C ILE A 22 -6.06 17.05 3.24
N ALA A 23 -5.51 15.91 3.72
CA ALA A 23 -6.28 14.90 4.46
C ALA A 23 -6.79 15.40 5.82
N PHE A 24 -6.03 16.28 6.48
CA PHE A 24 -6.40 16.88 7.77
C PHE A 24 -7.09 18.24 7.64
N ALA A 25 -7.32 18.70 6.42
CA ALA A 25 -8.11 19.91 6.20
C ALA A 25 -9.53 19.76 6.79
N PRO A 26 -10.10 20.80 7.39
CA PRO A 26 -11.42 20.75 7.99
C PRO A 26 -12.50 20.48 6.93
N ASP A 27 -13.38 19.50 7.19
CA ASP A 27 -14.45 19.11 6.26
C ASP A 27 -15.56 20.18 6.14
N VAL A 28 -15.62 21.13 7.08
CA VAL A 28 -16.65 22.16 7.17
C VAL A 28 -16.00 23.55 7.33
N PRO A 29 -16.36 24.53 6.49
CA PRO A 29 -15.70 25.85 6.46
C PRO A 29 -16.00 26.73 7.67
N GLN A 30 -17.09 26.46 8.44
CA GLN A 30 -17.48 27.31 9.56
C GLN A 30 -16.42 27.26 10.67
N LYS A 31 -16.10 28.44 11.23
CA LYS A 31 -15.19 28.58 12.36
C LYS A 31 -15.75 27.81 13.57
N LYS A 32 -14.91 26.98 14.18
CA LYS A 32 -15.26 26.25 15.39
C LYS A 32 -15.17 27.18 16.59
N PRO A 33 -16.22 27.32 17.43
CA PRO A 33 -16.13 28.01 18.73
C PRO A 33 -15.15 27.25 19.66
N ASP A 34 -14.48 27.99 20.56
CA ASP A 34 -13.41 27.45 21.42
C ASP A 34 -13.89 26.31 22.33
N ASP A 35 -15.10 26.43 22.87
CA ASP A 35 -15.70 25.45 23.79
C ASP A 35 -16.46 24.31 23.09
N ALA A 36 -16.53 24.32 21.75
CA ALA A 36 -17.27 23.33 20.99
C ALA A 36 -16.43 22.09 20.69
N THR A 37 -17.02 20.92 20.79
CA THR A 37 -16.47 19.71 20.19
C THR A 37 -17.14 19.45 18.86
N ARG A 38 -16.33 19.13 17.84
CA ARG A 38 -16.82 18.88 16.47
C ARG A 38 -16.32 17.53 15.98
N VAL A 39 -17.24 16.71 15.44
CA VAL A 39 -16.94 15.41 14.84
C VAL A 39 -17.53 15.36 13.44
N THR A 40 -16.77 14.87 12.48
CA THR A 40 -17.23 14.67 11.11
C THR A 40 -18.36 13.66 11.08
N LEU A 41 -19.45 14.01 10.40
CA LEU A 41 -20.64 13.17 10.18
C LEU A 41 -20.84 13.00 8.68
N THR A 42 -21.12 11.77 8.24
CA THR A 42 -21.48 11.49 6.85
C THR A 42 -22.85 10.86 6.83
N ILE A 43 -23.81 11.50 6.17
CA ILE A 43 -25.17 11.03 6.00
C ILE A 43 -25.40 10.77 4.50
N GLY A 44 -25.32 9.51 4.10
CA GLY A 44 -25.34 9.16 2.66
C GLY A 44 -24.13 9.75 1.93
N ALA A 45 -24.39 10.56 0.91
CA ALA A 45 -23.33 11.26 0.14
C ALA A 45 -22.97 12.64 0.72
N VAL A 46 -23.71 13.12 1.72
CA VAL A 46 -23.52 14.45 2.28
C VAL A 46 -22.54 14.40 3.46
N LYS A 47 -21.49 15.22 3.36
CA LYS A 47 -20.51 15.41 4.44
C LYS A 47 -20.89 16.61 5.29
N GLY A 48 -20.88 16.42 6.60
CA GLY A 48 -21.14 17.45 7.59
C GLY A 48 -20.33 17.20 8.85
N ALA A 49 -20.68 17.91 9.89
CA ALA A 49 -20.13 17.74 11.22
C ALA A 49 -21.21 17.89 12.28
N LEU A 50 -21.18 17.03 13.30
CA LEU A 50 -21.94 17.25 14.52
C LEU A 50 -21.06 18.06 15.48
N GLN A 51 -21.56 19.21 15.89
CA GLN A 51 -20.94 20.07 16.86
C GLN A 51 -21.80 20.12 18.12
N TRP A 52 -21.17 20.08 19.28
CA TRP A 52 -21.89 20.30 20.54
C TRP A 52 -21.11 21.21 21.47
N GLN A 53 -21.85 21.91 22.29
CA GLN A 53 -21.36 22.81 23.32
C GLN A 53 -22.02 22.49 24.67
N PRO A 54 -21.30 22.61 25.77
CA PRO A 54 -21.94 22.59 27.09
C PRO A 54 -22.74 23.90 27.27
N THR A 55 -23.98 23.76 27.72
CA THR A 55 -24.81 24.92 28.13
C THR A 55 -24.52 25.23 29.59
N PRO A 56 -24.73 26.47 30.08
CA PRO A 56 -24.55 26.83 31.50
C PRO A 56 -25.33 25.94 32.47
N ASP A 57 -26.43 25.38 32.02
CA ASP A 57 -27.29 24.46 32.80
C ASP A 57 -26.76 23.01 32.82
N GLY A 58 -25.53 22.76 32.37
CA GLY A 58 -24.94 21.42 32.32
C GLY A 58 -25.47 20.51 31.21
N GLN A 59 -26.41 20.97 30.40
CA GLN A 59 -26.94 20.25 29.24
C GLN A 59 -26.00 20.46 28.02
N ARG A 60 -26.16 19.62 27.01
CA ARG A 60 -25.43 19.76 25.73
C ARG A 60 -26.38 20.18 24.63
N THR A 61 -25.98 21.23 23.91
CA THR A 61 -26.68 21.67 22.71
C THR A 61 -25.92 21.16 21.47
N PHE A 62 -26.66 20.53 20.57
CA PHE A 62 -26.11 19.91 19.36
C PHE A 62 -26.48 20.73 18.13
N THR A 63 -25.56 20.87 17.18
CA THR A 63 -25.79 21.50 15.87
C THR A 63 -25.17 20.64 14.80
N VAL A 64 -25.93 20.29 13.78
CA VAL A 64 -25.44 19.62 12.59
C VAL A 64 -25.07 20.67 11.57
N LEU A 65 -23.82 20.68 11.17
CA LEU A 65 -23.26 21.61 10.19
C LEU A 65 -23.00 20.88 8.87
N PHE A 66 -23.36 21.47 7.75
CA PHE A 66 -23.09 20.92 6.44
C PHE A 66 -22.04 21.75 5.68
N ARG A 67 -21.43 21.14 4.65
CA ARG A 67 -20.38 21.76 3.87
C ARG A 67 -20.85 22.97 3.04
N ASP A 68 -22.13 22.99 2.68
CA ASP A 68 -22.79 24.07 1.94
C ASP A 68 -23.14 25.28 2.81
N ASN A 69 -22.64 25.32 4.05
CA ASN A 69 -22.89 26.36 5.04
C ASN A 69 -24.28 26.32 5.66
N THR A 70 -25.10 25.30 5.39
CA THR A 70 -26.36 25.08 6.07
C THR A 70 -26.15 24.42 7.43
N SER A 71 -27.08 24.61 8.37
CA SER A 71 -27.05 24.02 9.70
C SER A 71 -28.42 23.61 10.17
N ILE A 72 -28.47 22.54 10.94
CA ILE A 72 -29.68 22.10 11.65
C ILE A 72 -29.41 22.24 13.15
N GLY A 73 -30.23 23.00 13.84
CA GLY A 73 -30.13 23.21 15.27
C GLY A 73 -30.25 24.68 15.66
N PRO A 74 -30.14 25.01 16.95
CA PRO A 74 -29.68 24.14 18.06
C PRO A 74 -30.69 23.05 18.45
N LEU A 75 -30.21 21.83 18.67
CA LEU A 75 -30.99 20.66 19.09
C LEU A 75 -30.71 20.34 20.55
N THR A 76 -31.74 20.01 21.29
CA THR A 76 -31.59 19.42 22.63
C THR A 76 -31.07 17.97 22.53
N GLN A 77 -30.58 17.41 23.63
CA GLN A 77 -30.13 16.03 23.65
C GLN A 77 -31.21 15.04 23.17
N ALA A 78 -32.46 15.23 23.64
CA ALA A 78 -33.58 14.40 23.26
C ALA A 78 -33.89 14.47 21.75
N GLN A 79 -33.82 15.66 21.17
CA GLN A 79 -33.98 15.85 19.71
C GLN A 79 -32.84 15.24 18.92
N ALA A 80 -31.60 15.37 19.38
CA ALA A 80 -30.44 14.76 18.75
C ALA A 80 -30.51 13.23 18.85
N GLU A 81 -30.95 12.67 19.96
CA GLU A 81 -31.21 11.23 20.14
C GLU A 81 -32.33 10.73 19.22
N ALA A 82 -33.42 11.50 19.06
CA ALA A 82 -34.48 11.16 18.12
C ALA A 82 -34.04 11.17 16.67
N PHE A 83 -33.13 12.11 16.30
CA PHE A 83 -32.62 12.26 14.94
C PHE A 83 -31.56 11.22 14.57
N LEU A 84 -30.59 10.96 15.46
CA LEU A 84 -29.43 10.09 15.19
C LEU A 84 -29.59 8.68 15.80
N GLY A 85 -30.47 8.52 16.77
CA GLY A 85 -30.54 7.34 17.63
C GLY A 85 -29.56 7.43 18.81
N ARG A 86 -30.01 6.98 20.00
CA ARG A 86 -29.26 7.05 21.26
C ARG A 86 -27.86 6.40 21.15
N ASN A 87 -27.79 5.21 20.54
CA ASN A 87 -26.55 4.46 20.42
C ASN A 87 -25.53 5.18 19.48
N ALA A 88 -26.01 5.76 18.38
CA ALA A 88 -25.17 6.49 17.45
C ALA A 88 -24.65 7.78 18.09
N LEU A 89 -25.51 8.57 18.73
CA LEU A 89 -25.12 9.78 19.44
C LEU A 89 -24.08 9.48 20.53
N GLY A 90 -24.27 8.42 21.32
CA GLY A 90 -23.31 7.99 22.33
C GLY A 90 -21.94 7.65 21.76
N ARG A 91 -21.88 6.93 20.63
CA ARG A 91 -20.61 6.62 19.95
C ARG A 91 -19.92 7.88 19.41
N ILE A 92 -20.68 8.79 18.83
CA ILE A 92 -20.14 10.05 18.26
C ILE A 92 -19.59 10.94 19.38
N THR A 93 -20.30 11.09 20.49
CA THR A 93 -19.85 11.90 21.62
C THR A 93 -18.62 11.29 22.31
N THR A 94 -18.58 9.97 22.47
CA THR A 94 -17.38 9.28 22.99
C THR A 94 -16.18 9.45 22.05
N ALA A 95 -16.38 9.32 20.74
CA ALA A 95 -15.33 9.54 19.75
C ALA A 95 -14.85 11.00 19.73
N GLY A 96 -15.76 11.96 19.91
CA GLY A 96 -15.41 13.39 19.93
C GLY A 96 -14.60 13.83 21.15
N ASN A 97 -14.80 13.16 22.29
CA ASN A 97 -14.06 13.43 23.52
C ASN A 97 -12.64 12.84 23.53
N ASN A 98 -12.32 11.95 22.56
CA ASN A 98 -11.00 11.35 22.43
C ASN A 98 -10.30 11.89 21.18
N ASP A 99 -9.23 12.64 21.39
CA ASP A 99 -8.46 13.27 20.29
C ASP A 99 -7.93 12.26 19.30
N LEU A 100 -7.49 11.07 19.76
CA LEU A 100 -7.01 10.01 18.89
C LEU A 100 -8.12 9.50 17.96
N PHE A 101 -9.31 9.24 18.48
CA PHE A 101 -10.44 8.76 17.67
C PHE A 101 -10.90 9.82 16.67
N ARG A 102 -10.85 11.08 17.08
CA ARG A 102 -11.20 12.22 16.22
C ARG A 102 -10.22 12.39 15.07
N ILE A 103 -8.90 12.32 15.35
CA ILE A 103 -7.85 12.45 14.33
C ILE A 103 -7.91 11.28 13.34
N LEU A 104 -8.03 10.05 13.84
CA LEU A 104 -8.07 8.85 13.01
C LEU A 104 -9.43 8.61 12.33
N LYS A 105 -10.44 9.44 12.65
CA LYS A 105 -11.84 9.32 12.16
C LYS A 105 -12.43 7.92 12.41
N VAL A 106 -12.23 7.38 13.62
CA VAL A 106 -12.70 6.06 14.05
C VAL A 106 -13.53 6.18 15.33
N SER A 107 -14.44 5.20 15.56
CA SER A 107 -15.36 5.22 16.70
C SER A 107 -14.92 4.33 17.87
N GLY A 108 -13.73 3.73 17.82
CA GLY A 108 -13.28 2.83 18.89
C GLY A 108 -11.94 2.16 18.59
N TRP A 109 -11.44 1.39 19.54
CA TRP A 109 -10.12 0.77 19.52
C TRP A 109 -9.90 -0.20 18.35
N ILE A 110 -10.95 -0.93 17.91
CA ILE A 110 -10.88 -1.80 16.74
C ILE A 110 -10.55 -0.96 15.48
N GLY A 111 -11.17 0.22 15.36
CA GLY A 111 -10.84 1.15 14.27
C GLY A 111 -9.40 1.63 14.33
N VAL A 112 -8.89 1.94 15.53
CA VAL A 112 -7.46 2.31 15.71
C VAL A 112 -6.55 1.17 15.27
N ALA A 113 -6.83 -0.06 15.67
CA ALA A 113 -6.04 -1.23 15.27
C ALA A 113 -5.99 -1.40 13.74
N TRP A 114 -7.12 -1.24 13.04
CA TRP A 114 -7.17 -1.28 11.58
C TRP A 114 -6.40 -0.14 10.92
N VAL A 115 -6.46 1.07 11.47
CA VAL A 115 -5.67 2.20 10.94
C VAL A 115 -4.18 1.94 11.12
N VAL A 116 -3.74 1.46 12.30
CA VAL A 116 -2.35 1.07 12.55
C VAL A 116 -1.89 -0.03 11.60
N PHE A 117 -2.73 -1.04 11.37
CA PHE A 117 -2.47 -2.09 10.39
C PHE A 117 -2.32 -1.53 8.96
N GLY A 118 -3.18 -0.60 8.56
CA GLY A 118 -3.07 0.10 7.27
C GLY A 118 -1.79 0.92 7.13
N ILE A 119 -1.41 1.65 8.19
CA ILE A 119 -0.14 2.42 8.23
C ILE A 119 1.06 1.47 8.13
N ALA A 120 1.05 0.35 8.86
CA ALA A 120 2.10 -0.67 8.76
C ALA A 120 2.19 -1.21 7.32
N GLY A 121 1.06 -1.52 6.69
CA GLY A 121 0.99 -1.92 5.28
C GLY A 121 1.59 -0.87 4.35
N GLN A 122 1.32 0.42 4.59
CA GLN A 122 1.86 1.53 3.82
C GLN A 122 3.39 1.66 3.99
N ILE A 123 3.91 1.46 5.21
CA ILE A 123 5.35 1.47 5.48
C ILE A 123 6.04 0.31 4.73
N VAL A 124 5.50 -0.90 4.80
CA VAL A 124 6.02 -2.07 4.07
C VAL A 124 5.98 -1.83 2.57
N PHE A 125 4.85 -1.35 2.06
CA PHE A 125 4.66 -1.09 0.64
C PHE A 125 5.54 0.06 0.13
N GLY A 126 5.70 1.13 0.89
CA GLY A 126 6.58 2.26 0.57
C GLY A 126 8.06 1.89 0.73
N GLY A 127 8.39 1.09 1.73
CA GLY A 127 9.76 0.65 2.01
C GLY A 127 10.43 -0.09 0.86
N ARG A 128 9.65 -0.70 -0.05
CA ARG A 128 10.18 -1.31 -1.28
C ARG A 128 10.95 -0.32 -2.17
N TRP A 129 10.50 0.93 -2.25
CA TRP A 129 11.18 1.97 -3.03
C TRP A 129 12.48 2.39 -2.38
N LEU A 130 12.50 2.50 -1.05
CA LEU A 130 13.71 2.79 -0.28
C LEU A 130 14.73 1.66 -0.45
N LEU A 131 14.27 0.39 -0.39
CA LEU A 131 15.12 -0.78 -0.62
C LEU A 131 15.71 -0.76 -2.04
N GLN A 132 14.90 -0.52 -3.07
CA GLN A 132 15.37 -0.45 -4.45
C GLN A 132 16.38 0.68 -4.63
N TRP A 133 16.08 1.85 -4.10
CA TRP A 133 16.98 2.99 -4.16
C TRP A 133 18.32 2.70 -3.50
N PHE A 134 18.31 2.13 -2.28
CA PHE A 134 19.51 1.77 -1.55
C PHE A 134 20.38 0.75 -2.30
N VAL A 135 19.75 -0.32 -2.84
CA VAL A 135 20.44 -1.35 -3.62
C VAL A 135 21.02 -0.76 -4.89
N SER A 136 20.26 0.04 -5.62
CA SER A 136 20.72 0.68 -6.88
C SER A 136 21.86 1.65 -6.63
N GLU A 137 21.85 2.41 -5.55
CA GLU A 137 22.94 3.30 -5.17
C GLU A 137 24.22 2.54 -4.82
N LYS A 138 24.09 1.42 -4.10
CA LYS A 138 25.21 0.55 -3.70
C LYS A 138 25.84 -0.16 -4.90
N THR A 139 25.02 -0.67 -5.81
CA THR A 139 25.48 -1.42 -7.00
C THR A 139 25.83 -0.52 -8.19
N LYS A 140 25.51 0.78 -8.11
CA LYS A 140 25.61 1.76 -9.21
C LYS A 140 24.94 1.30 -10.50
N SER A 141 23.93 0.44 -10.39
CA SER A 141 23.13 -0.09 -11.47
C SER A 141 21.66 -0.14 -11.08
N SER A 142 20.76 0.07 -12.04
CA SER A 142 19.32 -0.03 -11.79
C SER A 142 18.93 -1.50 -11.68
N THR A 143 18.96 -2.04 -10.47
CA THR A 143 18.59 -3.43 -10.18
C THR A 143 17.39 -3.51 -9.27
N VAL A 144 16.49 -4.44 -9.56
CA VAL A 144 15.31 -4.71 -8.71
C VAL A 144 15.56 -5.98 -7.90
N PRO A 145 15.83 -5.86 -6.59
CA PRO A 145 16.06 -7.03 -5.74
C PRO A 145 14.80 -7.86 -5.57
N VAL A 146 14.93 -9.17 -5.36
CA VAL A 146 13.77 -10.07 -5.15
C VAL A 146 12.93 -9.65 -3.95
N ALA A 147 13.55 -9.11 -2.91
CA ALA A 147 12.87 -8.60 -1.72
C ALA A 147 11.87 -7.47 -2.06
N PHE A 148 12.11 -6.67 -3.11
CA PHE A 148 11.16 -5.67 -3.61
C PHE A 148 9.79 -6.28 -3.92
N TRP A 149 9.79 -7.45 -4.59
CA TRP A 149 8.54 -8.12 -4.97
C TRP A 149 7.79 -8.69 -3.77
N TRP A 150 8.52 -9.23 -2.77
CA TRP A 150 7.94 -9.72 -1.53
C TRP A 150 7.35 -8.60 -0.68
N LEU A 151 8.08 -7.50 -0.49
CA LEU A 151 7.56 -6.33 0.21
C LEU A 151 6.34 -5.74 -0.50
N SER A 152 6.37 -5.73 -1.83
CA SER A 152 5.22 -5.29 -2.64
C SER A 152 4.00 -6.15 -2.42
N LEU A 153 4.16 -7.47 -2.41
CA LEU A 153 3.04 -8.40 -2.24
C LEU A 153 2.45 -8.31 -0.83
N VAL A 154 3.30 -8.37 0.20
CA VAL A 154 2.84 -8.30 1.60
C VAL A 154 2.18 -6.97 1.90
N GLY A 155 2.82 -5.85 1.54
CA GLY A 155 2.26 -4.52 1.75
C GLY A 155 0.96 -4.31 0.98
N SER A 156 0.87 -4.82 -0.25
CA SER A 156 -0.35 -4.75 -1.07
C SER A 156 -1.52 -5.55 -0.46
N ILE A 157 -1.26 -6.74 0.08
CA ILE A 157 -2.28 -7.55 0.77
C ILE A 157 -2.76 -6.84 2.04
N MET A 158 -1.86 -6.27 2.84
CA MET A 158 -2.22 -5.51 4.04
C MET A 158 -3.09 -4.30 3.68
N LEU A 159 -2.68 -3.53 2.68
CA LEU A 159 -3.44 -2.37 2.22
C LEU A 159 -4.78 -2.76 1.60
N PHE A 160 -4.84 -3.85 0.83
CA PHE A 160 -6.08 -4.39 0.31
C PHE A 160 -7.07 -4.69 1.43
N ALA A 161 -6.65 -5.44 2.46
CA ALA A 161 -7.50 -5.74 3.62
C ALA A 161 -7.96 -4.47 4.35
N TYR A 162 -7.08 -3.49 4.52
CA TYR A 162 -7.43 -2.20 5.11
C TYR A 162 -8.47 -1.44 4.29
N PHE A 163 -8.30 -1.33 2.96
CA PHE A 163 -9.25 -0.61 2.10
C PHE A 163 -10.60 -1.31 2.00
N VAL A 164 -10.63 -2.66 1.99
CA VAL A 164 -11.87 -3.44 2.08
C VAL A 164 -12.61 -3.12 3.39
N TRP A 165 -11.91 -3.14 4.52
CA TRP A 165 -12.50 -2.76 5.80
C TRP A 165 -12.99 -1.31 5.80
N ARG A 166 -12.24 -0.41 5.17
CA ARG A 166 -12.59 1.02 5.06
C ARG A 166 -13.73 1.29 4.07
N GLN A 167 -14.12 0.28 3.27
CA GLN A 167 -15.08 0.40 2.15
C GLN A 167 -14.64 1.42 1.09
N ASP A 168 -13.34 1.53 0.87
CA ASP A 168 -12.75 2.38 -0.15
C ASP A 168 -12.56 1.59 -1.46
N ILE A 169 -13.46 1.82 -2.41
CA ILE A 169 -13.47 1.13 -3.70
C ILE A 169 -12.20 1.43 -4.50
N VAL A 170 -11.75 2.70 -4.51
CA VAL A 170 -10.58 3.13 -5.30
C VAL A 170 -9.31 2.48 -4.78
N GLY A 171 -9.10 2.53 -3.46
CA GLY A 171 -7.98 1.87 -2.81
C GLY A 171 -8.00 0.35 -3.01
N THR A 172 -9.17 -0.28 -2.87
CA THR A 172 -9.34 -1.73 -3.06
C THR A 172 -8.97 -2.17 -4.48
N LEU A 173 -9.51 -1.49 -5.51
CA LEU A 173 -9.22 -1.80 -6.92
C LEU A 173 -7.74 -1.59 -7.25
N GLY A 174 -7.13 -0.51 -6.73
CA GLY A 174 -5.70 -0.24 -6.90
C GLY A 174 -4.82 -1.36 -6.36
N GLN A 175 -5.11 -1.87 -5.16
CA GLN A 175 -4.33 -2.96 -4.55
C GLN A 175 -4.62 -4.33 -5.21
N THR A 176 -5.81 -4.58 -5.72
CA THR A 176 -6.16 -5.84 -6.42
C THR A 176 -5.22 -6.10 -7.58
N SER A 177 -5.02 -5.12 -8.45
CA SER A 177 -4.10 -5.23 -9.59
C SER A 177 -2.65 -5.48 -9.13
N GLY A 178 -2.23 -4.78 -8.08
CA GLY A 178 -0.90 -4.95 -7.48
C GLY A 178 -0.64 -6.36 -6.98
N VAL A 179 -1.55 -6.93 -6.18
CA VAL A 179 -1.42 -8.31 -5.64
C VAL A 179 -1.21 -9.33 -6.76
N VAL A 180 -2.01 -9.25 -7.83
CA VAL A 180 -1.93 -10.17 -8.98
C VAL A 180 -0.57 -10.05 -9.69
N ILE A 181 -0.15 -8.82 -9.97
CA ILE A 181 1.12 -8.55 -10.67
C ILE A 181 2.32 -9.02 -9.82
N PHE A 182 2.34 -8.71 -8.53
CA PHE A 182 3.46 -9.07 -7.65
C PHE A 182 3.56 -10.59 -7.46
N ALA A 183 2.43 -11.27 -7.24
CA ALA A 183 2.38 -12.73 -7.15
C ALA A 183 2.87 -13.41 -8.45
N ARG A 184 2.47 -12.88 -9.63
CA ARG A 184 2.96 -13.37 -10.92
C ARG A 184 4.49 -13.21 -11.05
N ASN A 185 5.03 -12.04 -10.71
CA ASN A 185 6.47 -11.77 -10.81
C ASN A 185 7.28 -12.69 -9.89
N ILE A 186 6.82 -12.93 -8.65
CA ILE A 186 7.47 -13.86 -7.72
C ILE A 186 7.49 -15.30 -8.32
N ARG A 187 6.37 -15.74 -8.90
CA ARG A 187 6.31 -17.05 -9.57
C ARG A 187 7.30 -17.16 -10.75
N LEU A 188 7.41 -16.10 -11.55
CA LEU A 188 8.35 -16.06 -12.69
C LEU A 188 9.81 -16.15 -12.20
N ILE A 189 10.17 -15.40 -11.17
CA ILE A 189 11.51 -15.44 -10.57
C ILE A 189 11.81 -16.84 -10.01
N ALA A 190 10.87 -17.44 -9.29
CA ALA A 190 11.03 -18.78 -8.75
C ALA A 190 11.23 -19.84 -9.86
N LYS A 191 10.45 -19.72 -10.97
CA LYS A 191 10.60 -20.60 -12.13
C LYS A 191 11.96 -20.43 -12.82
N GLN A 192 12.42 -19.19 -12.99
CA GLN A 192 13.73 -18.90 -13.58
C GLN A 192 14.88 -19.47 -12.73
N ARG A 193 14.85 -19.30 -11.42
CA ARG A 193 15.84 -19.87 -10.50
C ARG A 193 15.89 -21.39 -10.60
N ARG A 194 14.73 -22.07 -10.65
CA ARG A 194 14.66 -23.51 -10.80
C ARG A 194 15.21 -23.99 -12.15
N ARG A 195 15.03 -23.25 -13.23
CA ARG A 195 15.60 -23.57 -14.55
C ARG A 195 17.13 -23.45 -14.53
N LEU A 196 17.67 -22.35 -13.99
CA LEU A 196 19.10 -22.15 -13.88
C LEU A 196 19.77 -23.24 -13.05
N ALA A 197 19.19 -23.60 -11.90
CA ALA A 197 19.70 -24.69 -11.07
C ALA A 197 19.72 -26.05 -11.81
N ARG A 198 18.70 -26.35 -12.62
CA ARG A 198 18.68 -27.57 -13.44
C ARG A 198 19.77 -27.59 -14.53
N THR A 199 19.98 -26.42 -15.18
CA THR A 199 21.03 -26.31 -16.21
C THR A 199 22.42 -26.44 -15.58
N GLN A 200 22.66 -25.89 -14.40
CA GLN A 200 23.92 -26.04 -13.68
C GLN A 200 24.15 -27.51 -13.28
N ASN A 201 23.17 -28.19 -12.71
CA ASN A 201 23.29 -29.60 -12.34
C ASN A 201 23.54 -30.49 -13.56
N ALA A 202 22.92 -30.16 -14.72
CA ALA A 202 23.16 -30.92 -15.96
C ALA A 202 24.54 -30.64 -16.57
N ALA A 203 25.13 -29.49 -16.28
CA ALA A 203 26.51 -29.17 -16.72
C ALA A 203 27.57 -29.78 -15.80
N ASP A 204 27.22 -30.01 -14.53
CA ASP A 204 28.09 -30.65 -13.53
C ASP A 204 27.99 -32.20 -13.56
N ASP A 205 27.03 -32.77 -14.30
CA ASP A 205 26.92 -34.24 -14.49
C ASP A 205 28.06 -34.67 -15.44
N PRO A 206 28.93 -35.64 -15.03
CA PRO A 206 30.06 -36.09 -15.88
C PRO A 206 29.50 -36.60 -17.20
N GLN A 207 29.89 -35.95 -18.29
CA GLN A 207 29.58 -36.47 -19.62
C GLN A 207 30.07 -37.89 -19.70
N PRO A 208 29.21 -38.89 -20.10
CA PRO A 208 29.70 -40.21 -20.35
C PRO A 208 30.85 -40.15 -21.33
N ALA A 209 31.95 -40.83 -21.01
CA ALA A 209 33.12 -40.91 -21.88
C ALA A 209 32.68 -41.23 -23.34
N PRO A 210 33.19 -40.51 -24.34
CA PRO A 210 32.83 -40.81 -25.72
C PRO A 210 33.07 -42.28 -25.97
N ASP A 211 32.09 -42.94 -26.59
CA ASP A 211 32.18 -44.37 -26.95
C ASP A 211 33.52 -44.57 -27.69
N PRO A 212 34.28 -45.63 -27.36
CA PRO A 212 35.51 -45.94 -28.05
C PRO A 212 35.20 -46.09 -29.55
N LEU A 213 35.95 -45.36 -30.36
CA LEU A 213 35.85 -45.42 -31.82
C LEU A 213 35.87 -46.91 -32.27
N PRO A 214 34.99 -47.36 -33.16
CA PRO A 214 35.00 -48.70 -33.69
C PRO A 214 36.37 -49.02 -34.31
N PRO A 215 36.92 -50.25 -34.10
CA PRO A 215 38.30 -50.61 -34.50
C PRO A 215 38.58 -50.60 -35.99
N ASP A 216 37.63 -50.33 -36.86
CA ASP A 216 37.75 -50.43 -38.31
C ASP A 216 37.90 -49.06 -39.03
N ALA A 217 38.18 -47.98 -38.35
CA ALA A 217 38.42 -46.66 -39.04
C ALA A 217 39.83 -46.48 -39.62
N THR A 218 40.67 -47.54 -39.63
CA THR A 218 41.96 -47.57 -40.32
C THR A 218 41.89 -48.30 -41.69
N GLY A 219 40.74 -48.13 -42.37
CA GLY A 219 40.63 -48.57 -43.76
C GLY A 219 41.50 -47.67 -44.65
N THR A 220 42.60 -48.19 -45.06
CA THR A 220 43.46 -47.77 -46.16
C THR A 220 42.64 -47.50 -47.42
N ASP A 221 42.13 -46.30 -47.62
CA ASP A 221 41.66 -45.90 -48.97
C ASP A 221 42.87 -45.60 -49.83
N ALA A 222 43.16 -46.57 -50.67
CA ALA A 222 44.13 -46.54 -51.71
C ALA A 222 43.86 -45.31 -52.62
N VAL A 223 44.87 -44.48 -52.77
CA VAL A 223 44.97 -43.39 -53.75
C VAL A 223 44.74 -43.96 -55.15
N PRO A 224 43.75 -43.54 -55.94
CA PRO A 224 43.61 -43.96 -57.32
C PRO A 224 44.73 -43.31 -58.16
N PRO A 225 45.35 -44.02 -59.12
CA PRO A 225 46.43 -43.48 -59.89
C PRO A 225 45.97 -42.36 -60.80
N SER A 226 46.83 -41.27 -60.88
CA SER A 226 46.72 -40.13 -61.78
C SER A 226 46.68 -40.59 -63.21
N ARG A 227 45.64 -40.25 -63.96
CA ARG A 227 45.61 -40.39 -65.41
C ARG A 227 46.53 -39.31 -66.06
N PRO A 228 47.47 -39.67 -66.97
CA PRO A 228 48.19 -38.70 -67.77
C PRO A 228 47.29 -38.17 -68.89
N GLY A 229 47.52 -36.93 -69.23
CA GLY A 229 46.79 -36.05 -70.11
C GLY A 229 46.52 -36.54 -71.51
N LEU A 230 45.56 -35.89 -72.12
CA LEU A 230 45.63 -35.31 -73.51
C LEU A 230 44.71 -34.09 -73.51
#